data_77d1c0f261ec443b9a5dc640cb4d4c56
#
_entry.id   77d1c0f261ec443b9a5dc640cb4d4c56
#
_cell.length_a   1.000
_cell.length_b   1.000
_cell.length_c   1.000
_cell.angle_alpha   90.00
_cell.angle_beta   90.00
_cell.angle_gamma   90.00
#
_symmetry.space_group_name_H-M   'P 1'
#
loop_
_entity.id
_entity.type
_entity.pdbx_description
1 polymer ?
#
loop_
_entity_poly.entity_id
_entity_poly.type
_entity_poly.pdbx_seq_one_letter_code
_entity_poly.pdbx_strand_id
1 'polypeptide(L)'
;HFQEEAPGSVFWHPRGWELYLGLLAYMRQKVNTHGYQEVSTPQLLDRKFWEKSGHWEKYQNNMFVTKTEDERVFALKPMNCPCHVQIFKQGVKSYRDLPIRFTEFGCCHRNEPSGTLHGLMRLRRFVQDDGHIFCSESQLQSEVADFIQLLFAVYRDFGFNEVILRLSTRPERRVGS
;
A
#
# COMPACT_ATOMS: atom_id res chain seq x y z
N HIS A 1 -2.18 -6.11 21.84
CA HIS A 1 -1.96 -4.96 22.72
C HIS A 1 -0.87 -4.05 22.18
N PHE A 2 -0.76 -2.88 22.78
CA PHE A 2 0.34 -1.93 22.57
C PHE A 2 1.21 -1.88 23.83
N GLN A 3 2.49 -1.52 23.67
CA GLN A 3 3.41 -1.28 24.78
C GLN A 3 4.44 -0.20 24.43
N GLU A 4 5.11 0.34 25.45
CA GLU A 4 5.98 1.51 25.33
C GLU A 4 7.21 1.26 24.45
N GLU A 5 7.71 0.03 24.43
CA GLU A 5 8.89 -0.35 23.63
C GLU A 5 8.63 -0.39 22.12
N ALA A 6 7.33 -0.43 21.70
CA ALA A 6 6.95 -0.44 20.31
C ALA A 6 5.75 0.48 20.01
N PRO A 7 5.90 1.79 20.26
CA PRO A 7 4.80 2.74 20.11
C PRO A 7 4.29 2.79 18.65
N GLY A 8 2.99 2.61 18.49
CA GLY A 8 2.34 2.54 17.17
C GLY A 8 2.55 1.23 16.42
N SER A 9 2.94 0.17 17.13
CA SER A 9 3.02 -1.20 16.59
C SER A 9 2.21 -2.16 17.46
N VAL A 10 1.52 -3.12 16.83
CA VAL A 10 0.60 -4.03 17.51
C VAL A 10 1.29 -5.34 17.85
N PHE A 11 1.15 -5.80 19.08
CA PHE A 11 1.44 -7.16 19.49
C PHE A 11 0.16 -8.00 19.38
N TRP A 12 0.10 -8.85 18.38
CA TRP A 12 -1.04 -9.72 18.11
C TRP A 12 -0.99 -10.98 18.98
N HIS A 13 -1.99 -11.17 19.83
CA HIS A 13 -2.19 -12.40 20.58
C HIS A 13 -2.83 -13.48 19.70
N PRO A 14 -2.77 -14.77 20.08
CA PRO A 14 -3.24 -15.87 19.23
C PRO A 14 -4.64 -15.65 18.66
N ARG A 15 -5.64 -15.32 19.47
CA ARG A 15 -7.02 -15.08 19.01
C ARG A 15 -7.13 -13.91 18.04
N GLY A 16 -6.41 -12.81 18.33
CA GLY A 16 -6.40 -11.63 17.44
C GLY A 16 -5.64 -11.92 16.14
N TRP A 17 -4.61 -12.74 16.22
CA TRP A 17 -3.85 -13.16 15.05
C TRP A 17 -4.67 -14.08 14.15
N GLU A 18 -5.44 -15.02 14.68
CA GLU A 18 -6.37 -15.86 13.92
C GLU A 18 -7.41 -15.01 13.17
N LEU A 19 -7.99 -14.03 13.83
CA LEU A 19 -8.91 -13.09 13.19
C LEU A 19 -8.24 -12.32 12.04
N TYR A 20 -7.02 -11.82 12.28
CA TYR A 20 -6.21 -11.13 11.27
C TYR A 20 -5.95 -12.02 10.05
N LEU A 21 -5.53 -13.28 10.27
CA LEU A 21 -5.29 -14.25 9.21
C LEU A 21 -6.58 -14.57 8.43
N GLY A 22 -7.72 -14.64 9.11
CA GLY A 22 -9.03 -14.83 8.48
C GLY A 22 -9.38 -13.66 7.53
N LEU A 23 -9.18 -12.41 7.97
CA LEU A 23 -9.38 -11.23 7.13
C LEU A 23 -8.42 -11.22 5.92
N LEU A 24 -7.17 -11.57 6.14
CA LEU A 24 -6.16 -11.66 5.09
C LEU A 24 -6.52 -12.72 4.04
N ALA A 25 -6.98 -13.90 4.49
CA ALA A 25 -7.41 -14.98 3.61
C ALA A 25 -8.65 -14.58 2.78
N TYR A 26 -9.62 -13.91 3.42
CA TYR A 26 -10.79 -13.35 2.76
C TYR A 26 -10.39 -12.36 1.65
N MET A 27 -9.58 -11.36 1.97
CA MET A 27 -9.15 -10.36 0.98
C MET A 27 -8.34 -10.99 -0.15
N ARG A 28 -7.43 -11.95 0.17
CA ARG A 28 -6.67 -12.67 -0.85
C ARG A 28 -7.57 -13.41 -1.83
N GLN A 29 -8.62 -14.06 -1.34
CA GLN A 29 -9.61 -14.70 -2.19
C GLN A 29 -10.32 -13.68 -3.09
N LYS A 30 -10.76 -12.55 -2.53
CA LYS A 30 -11.45 -11.49 -3.28
C LYS A 30 -10.58 -10.92 -4.40
N VAL A 31 -9.36 -10.51 -4.12
CA VAL A 31 -8.47 -9.91 -5.13
C VAL A 31 -8.06 -10.93 -6.21
N ASN A 32 -7.82 -12.19 -5.83
CA ASN A 32 -7.50 -13.26 -6.79
C ASN A 32 -8.65 -13.50 -7.78
N THR A 33 -9.90 -13.53 -7.32
CA THR A 33 -11.07 -13.71 -8.19
C THR A 33 -11.31 -12.52 -9.13
N HIS A 34 -10.72 -11.36 -8.81
CA HIS A 34 -10.77 -10.16 -9.66
C HIS A 34 -9.50 -9.98 -10.52
N GLY A 35 -8.69 -11.03 -10.67
CA GLY A 35 -7.53 -11.05 -11.57
C GLY A 35 -6.31 -10.27 -11.08
N TYR A 36 -6.22 -9.97 -9.76
CA TYR A 36 -5.01 -9.40 -9.20
C TYR A 36 -3.95 -10.48 -8.98
N GLN A 37 -2.71 -10.14 -9.30
CA GLN A 37 -1.53 -10.95 -9.05
C GLN A 37 -0.85 -10.49 -7.77
N GLU A 38 -0.76 -11.38 -6.78
CA GLU A 38 -0.09 -11.06 -5.51
C GLU A 38 1.41 -10.96 -5.72
N VAL A 39 2.00 -9.88 -5.24
CA VAL A 39 3.43 -9.61 -5.25
C VAL A 39 3.92 -9.35 -3.83
N SER A 40 5.24 -9.40 -3.61
CA SER A 40 5.86 -9.04 -2.35
C SER A 40 7.12 -8.24 -2.63
N THR A 41 7.25 -7.09 -1.97
CA THR A 41 8.36 -6.16 -2.19
C THR A 41 9.17 -5.92 -0.91
N PRO A 42 10.46 -5.58 -1.03
CA PRO A 42 11.30 -5.30 0.13
C PRO A 42 10.74 -4.17 1.00
N GLN A 43 10.90 -4.31 2.33
CA GLN A 43 10.51 -3.25 3.27
C GLN A 43 11.59 -2.19 3.42
N LEU A 44 12.87 -2.58 3.35
CA LEU A 44 14.03 -1.71 3.51
C LEU A 44 14.67 -1.45 2.14
N LEU A 45 14.73 -0.18 1.74
CA LEU A 45 15.27 0.23 0.44
C LEU A 45 16.25 1.39 0.60
N ASP A 46 17.24 1.43 -0.28
CA ASP A 46 18.23 2.51 -0.36
C ASP A 46 17.55 3.88 -0.60
N ARG A 47 18.07 4.92 0.02
CA ARG A 47 17.59 6.30 -0.13
C ARG A 47 17.47 6.73 -1.59
N LYS A 48 18.40 6.34 -2.46
CA LYS A 48 18.39 6.66 -3.89
C LYS A 48 17.12 6.21 -4.60
N PHE A 49 16.51 5.11 -4.13
CA PHE A 49 15.24 4.63 -4.65
C PHE A 49 14.11 5.64 -4.40
N TRP A 50 14.09 6.22 -3.20
CA TRP A 50 13.08 7.20 -2.78
C TRP A 50 13.31 8.58 -3.42
N GLU A 51 14.56 8.97 -3.65
CA GLU A 51 14.93 10.18 -4.39
C GLU A 51 14.45 10.08 -5.84
N LYS A 52 14.74 8.96 -6.51
CA LYS A 52 14.34 8.73 -7.91
C LYS A 52 12.84 8.76 -8.12
N SER A 53 12.07 8.35 -7.13
CA SER A 53 10.60 8.34 -7.17
C SER A 53 9.96 9.64 -6.68
N GLY A 54 10.76 10.64 -6.25
CA GLY A 54 10.29 11.92 -5.71
C GLY A 54 9.69 11.86 -4.30
N HIS A 55 9.74 10.67 -3.67
CA HIS A 55 9.16 10.49 -2.34
C HIS A 55 10.06 11.02 -1.23
N TRP A 56 11.38 11.03 -1.44
CA TRP A 56 12.32 11.50 -0.43
C TRP A 56 12.07 12.96 -0.03
N GLU A 57 11.97 13.86 -0.99
CA GLU A 57 11.75 15.30 -0.74
C GLU A 57 10.46 15.58 0.03
N LYS A 58 9.41 14.80 -0.24
CA LYS A 58 8.08 15.02 0.34
C LYS A 58 7.85 14.32 1.67
N TYR A 59 8.45 13.14 1.87
CA TYR A 59 8.09 12.23 2.96
C TYR A 59 9.25 11.84 3.86
N GLN A 60 10.50 12.35 3.65
CA GLN A 60 11.66 11.98 4.47
C GLN A 60 11.41 12.14 5.98
N ASN A 61 10.68 13.16 6.40
CA ASN A 61 10.36 13.40 7.82
C ASN A 61 9.42 12.34 8.40
N ASN A 62 8.68 11.66 7.54
CA ASN A 62 7.73 10.61 7.92
C ASN A 62 8.28 9.19 7.67
N MET A 63 9.55 9.05 7.27
CA MET A 63 10.21 7.77 7.06
C MET A 63 11.07 7.40 8.27
N PHE A 64 11.10 6.11 8.59
CA PHE A 64 12.14 5.55 9.44
C PHE A 64 13.40 5.33 8.60
N VAL A 65 14.47 5.98 8.99
CA VAL A 65 15.75 5.97 8.27
C VAL A 65 16.82 5.32 9.13
N THR A 66 17.65 4.49 8.52
CA THR A 66 18.83 3.89 9.15
C THR A 66 20.07 4.10 8.28
N LYS A 67 21.22 4.11 8.91
CA LYS A 67 22.52 4.23 8.25
C LYS A 67 23.36 3.00 8.59
N THR A 68 23.99 2.40 7.58
CA THR A 68 24.87 1.25 7.74
C THR A 68 26.33 1.70 8.00
N GLU A 69 27.19 0.79 8.40
CA GLU A 69 28.60 1.07 8.69
C GLU A 69 29.36 1.63 7.47
N ASP A 70 28.98 1.23 6.27
CA ASP A 70 29.50 1.75 4.99
C ASP A 70 28.83 3.06 4.56
N GLU A 71 28.19 3.76 5.51
CA GLU A 71 27.54 5.07 5.32
C GLU A 71 26.33 5.10 4.37
N ARG A 72 25.85 3.96 3.92
CA ARG A 72 24.62 3.90 3.09
C ARG A 72 23.40 4.20 3.92
N VAL A 73 22.49 4.97 3.35
CA VAL A 73 21.25 5.37 4.00
C VAL A 73 20.10 4.55 3.42
N PHE A 74 19.35 3.89 4.27
CA PHE A 74 18.17 3.11 3.94
C PHE A 74 16.95 3.68 4.65
N ALA A 75 15.77 3.45 4.07
CA ALA A 75 14.51 3.79 4.70
C ALA A 75 13.53 2.63 4.61
N LEU A 76 12.73 2.45 5.67
CA LEU A 76 11.57 1.56 5.63
C LEU A 76 10.49 2.16 4.74
N LYS A 77 9.89 1.33 3.88
CA LYS A 77 8.88 1.81 2.93
C LYS A 77 7.65 2.36 3.64
N PRO A 78 7.24 3.61 3.33
CA PRO A 78 6.00 4.19 3.84
C PRO A 78 4.79 3.84 2.97
N MET A 79 5.03 3.29 1.76
CA MET A 79 4.04 2.90 0.75
C MET A 79 4.61 1.89 -0.23
N ASN A 80 3.75 1.19 -0.97
CA ASN A 80 4.16 0.13 -1.92
C ASN A 80 4.29 0.64 -3.37
N CYS A 81 3.68 1.77 -3.71
CA CYS A 81 3.56 2.28 -5.09
C CYS A 81 4.86 2.24 -5.90
N PRO A 82 5.99 2.81 -5.43
CA PRO A 82 7.23 2.80 -6.21
C PRO A 82 7.78 1.38 -6.43
N CYS A 83 7.54 0.47 -5.49
CA CYS A 83 7.99 -0.92 -5.58
C CYS A 83 7.21 -1.69 -6.67
N HIS A 84 5.90 -1.53 -6.72
CA HIS A 84 5.06 -2.13 -7.77
C HIS A 84 5.45 -1.62 -9.17
N VAL A 85 5.77 -0.33 -9.28
CA VAL A 85 6.31 0.24 -10.53
C VAL A 85 7.62 -0.42 -10.94
N GLN A 86 8.50 -0.79 -10.00
CA GLN A 86 9.73 -1.51 -10.34
C GLN A 86 9.45 -2.92 -10.85
N ILE A 87 8.50 -3.64 -10.27
CA ILE A 87 8.07 -4.95 -10.79
C ILE A 87 7.50 -4.78 -12.21
N PHE A 88 6.62 -3.80 -12.40
CA PHE A 88 6.04 -3.51 -13.71
C PHE A 88 7.10 -3.20 -14.77
N LYS A 89 8.18 -2.49 -14.42
CA LYS A 89 9.29 -2.15 -15.32
C LYS A 89 10.16 -3.34 -15.72
N GLN A 90 10.08 -4.48 -15.04
CA GLN A 90 10.87 -5.65 -15.39
C GLN A 90 10.36 -6.30 -16.70
N GLY A 91 11.28 -6.57 -17.60
CA GLY A 91 10.99 -7.16 -18.90
C GLY A 91 10.30 -6.20 -19.89
N VAL A 92 10.13 -6.68 -21.11
CA VAL A 92 9.41 -5.96 -22.16
C VAL A 92 7.91 -6.18 -21.96
N LYS A 93 7.14 -5.11 -21.87
CA LYS A 93 5.68 -5.13 -21.80
C LYS A 93 5.07 -4.67 -23.12
N SER A 94 4.06 -5.41 -23.57
CA SER A 94 3.23 -5.00 -24.69
C SER A 94 1.95 -4.34 -24.18
N TYR A 95 1.38 -3.42 -24.94
CA TYR A 95 0.03 -2.90 -24.65
C TYR A 95 -1.03 -4.02 -24.58
N ARG A 96 -0.75 -5.18 -25.20
CA ARG A 96 -1.63 -6.36 -25.17
C ARG A 96 -1.61 -7.10 -23.82
N ASP A 97 -0.59 -6.85 -23.01
CA ASP A 97 -0.48 -7.42 -21.67
C ASP A 97 -1.34 -6.66 -20.63
N LEU A 98 -1.83 -5.47 -21.03
CA LEU A 98 -2.66 -4.63 -20.17
C LEU A 98 -4.14 -5.02 -20.22
N PRO A 99 -4.88 -4.90 -19.10
CA PRO A 99 -4.44 -4.37 -17.81
C PRO A 99 -3.64 -5.39 -16.99
N ILE A 100 -2.64 -4.92 -16.24
CA ILE A 100 -1.92 -5.70 -15.23
C ILE A 100 -2.33 -5.18 -13.86
N ARG A 101 -2.80 -6.08 -12.99
CA ARG A 101 -3.27 -5.74 -11.64
C ARG A 101 -2.37 -6.44 -10.62
N PHE A 102 -1.60 -5.67 -9.85
CA PHE A 102 -0.82 -6.18 -8.74
C PHE A 102 -1.52 -5.92 -7.42
N THR A 103 -1.38 -6.84 -6.47
CA THR A 103 -1.78 -6.65 -5.07
C THR A 103 -0.66 -7.08 -4.14
N GLU A 104 -0.53 -6.41 -3.00
CA GLU A 104 0.43 -6.76 -1.95
C GLU A 104 -0.19 -6.55 -0.58
N PHE A 105 -0.10 -7.55 0.29
CA PHE A 105 -0.33 -7.33 1.72
C PHE A 105 0.95 -6.72 2.32
N GLY A 106 1.17 -5.46 1.93
CA GLY A 106 2.43 -4.75 2.14
C GLY A 106 2.55 -4.17 3.54
N CYS A 107 3.60 -4.58 4.25
CA CYS A 107 3.94 -3.97 5.54
C CYS A 107 4.63 -2.64 5.31
N CYS A 108 3.97 -1.55 5.72
CA CYS A 108 4.47 -0.19 5.61
C CYS A 108 4.79 0.41 6.99
N HIS A 109 5.72 1.37 7.00
CA HIS A 109 6.14 2.05 8.22
C HIS A 109 6.12 3.56 8.00
N ARG A 110 5.49 4.29 8.93
CA ARG A 110 5.46 5.76 8.92
C ARG A 110 5.85 6.29 10.28
N ASN A 111 6.79 7.22 10.31
CA ASN A 111 7.22 7.89 11.54
C ASN A 111 6.16 8.92 11.96
N GLU A 112 4.99 8.42 12.34
CA GLU A 112 3.89 9.25 12.84
C GLU A 112 4.27 9.86 14.19
N PRO A 113 3.98 11.15 14.43
CA PRO A 113 4.15 11.76 15.75
C PRO A 113 3.34 11.02 16.81
N SER A 114 3.91 10.86 18.02
CA SER A 114 3.26 10.08 19.09
C SER A 114 1.87 10.57 19.46
N GLY A 115 1.63 11.89 19.42
CA GLY A 115 0.31 12.49 19.69
C GLY A 115 -0.76 12.24 18.63
N THR A 116 -0.40 11.64 17.49
CA THR A 116 -1.35 11.32 16.40
C THR A 116 -1.73 9.84 16.37
N LEU A 117 -1.08 9.00 17.17
CA LEU A 117 -1.37 7.56 17.22
C LEU A 117 -2.78 7.32 17.79
N HIS A 118 -3.56 6.45 17.15
CA HIS A 118 -4.94 6.21 17.56
C HIS A 118 -5.37 4.75 17.31
N GLY A 119 -5.37 3.94 18.35
CA GLY A 119 -5.80 2.54 18.35
C GLY A 119 -5.21 1.76 17.16
N LEU A 120 -6.07 1.08 16.39
CA LEU A 120 -5.70 0.40 15.15
C LEU A 120 -5.81 1.30 13.91
N MET A 121 -6.31 2.54 14.06
CA MET A 121 -6.62 3.44 12.94
C MET A 121 -5.39 4.22 12.47
N ARG A 122 -4.45 4.53 13.38
CA ARG A 122 -3.24 5.26 13.03
C ARG A 122 -2.03 4.70 13.75
N LEU A 123 -1.22 3.99 12.99
CA LEU A 123 -0.09 3.19 13.45
C LEU A 123 1.21 3.65 12.77
N ARG A 124 2.35 3.30 13.38
CA ARG A 124 3.68 3.44 12.76
C ARG A 124 4.04 2.23 11.90
N ARG A 125 3.56 1.03 12.27
CA ARG A 125 3.67 -0.20 11.48
C ARG A 125 2.28 -0.74 11.18
N PHE A 126 1.94 -0.88 9.92
CA PHE A 126 0.64 -1.37 9.47
C PHE A 126 0.79 -2.18 8.17
N VAL A 127 -0.19 -3.02 7.89
CA VAL A 127 -0.27 -3.78 6.64
C VAL A 127 -1.44 -3.25 5.84
N GLN A 128 -1.23 -3.05 4.55
CA GLN A 128 -2.26 -2.67 3.60
C GLN A 128 -2.52 -3.82 2.63
N ASP A 129 -3.77 -4.06 2.30
CA ASP A 129 -4.19 -4.77 1.10
C ASP A 129 -4.15 -3.80 -0.08
N ASP A 130 -2.94 -3.50 -0.52
CA ASP A 130 -2.67 -2.46 -1.50
C ASP A 130 -2.66 -3.02 -2.92
N GLY A 131 -3.25 -2.30 -3.87
CA GLY A 131 -3.31 -2.71 -5.26
C GLY A 131 -2.94 -1.58 -6.22
N HIS A 132 -2.27 -1.95 -7.32
CA HIS A 132 -1.91 -1.05 -8.41
C HIS A 132 -2.32 -1.66 -9.74
N ILE A 133 -3.06 -0.89 -10.52
CA ILE A 133 -3.55 -1.27 -11.85
C ILE A 133 -2.75 -0.48 -12.89
N PHE A 134 -2.09 -1.20 -13.76
CA PHE A 134 -1.40 -0.66 -14.93
C PHE A 134 -2.26 -0.92 -16.15
N CYS A 135 -2.81 0.13 -16.74
CA CYS A 135 -3.74 0.01 -17.86
C CYS A 135 -3.48 1.11 -18.90
N SER A 136 -4.03 0.92 -20.10
CA SER A 136 -4.08 1.98 -21.11
C SER A 136 -5.15 3.00 -20.74
N GLU A 137 -5.08 4.19 -21.34
CA GLU A 137 -6.09 5.25 -21.14
C GLU A 137 -7.50 4.77 -21.52
N SER A 138 -7.62 3.99 -22.58
CA SER A 138 -8.91 3.42 -23.02
C SER A 138 -9.50 2.39 -22.05
N GLN A 139 -8.69 1.78 -21.20
CA GLN A 139 -9.12 0.81 -20.19
C GLN A 139 -9.44 1.48 -18.82
N LEU A 140 -9.04 2.73 -18.62
CA LEU A 140 -9.11 3.38 -17.31
C LEU A 140 -10.54 3.35 -16.72
N GLN A 141 -11.54 3.68 -17.52
CA GLN A 141 -12.92 3.76 -17.05
C GLN A 141 -13.46 2.39 -16.60
N SER A 142 -13.18 1.33 -17.36
CA SER A 142 -13.60 -0.03 -17.00
C SER A 142 -12.88 -0.53 -15.75
N GLU A 143 -11.56 -0.29 -15.64
CA GLU A 143 -10.79 -0.70 -14.46
C GLU A 143 -11.25 0.00 -13.18
N VAL A 144 -11.57 1.29 -13.26
CA VAL A 144 -12.13 2.04 -12.11
C VAL A 144 -13.51 1.49 -11.73
N ALA A 145 -14.36 1.17 -12.72
CA ALA A 145 -15.69 0.61 -12.47
C ALA A 145 -15.60 -0.76 -11.78
N ASP A 146 -14.72 -1.65 -12.28
CA ASP A 146 -14.48 -2.97 -11.69
C ASP A 146 -13.95 -2.87 -10.25
N PHE A 147 -13.01 -1.95 -10.01
CA PHE A 147 -12.50 -1.71 -8.67
C PHE A 147 -13.59 -1.22 -7.71
N ILE A 148 -14.46 -0.30 -8.15
CA ILE A 148 -15.58 0.19 -7.34
C ILE A 148 -16.55 -0.94 -7.00
N GLN A 149 -16.84 -1.84 -7.96
CA GLN A 149 -17.69 -3.01 -7.71
C GLN A 149 -17.08 -3.94 -6.66
N LEU A 150 -15.77 -4.23 -6.76
CA LEU A 150 -15.04 -5.00 -5.76
C LEU A 150 -15.12 -4.35 -4.38
N LEU A 151 -14.87 -3.04 -4.31
CA LEU A 151 -14.93 -2.27 -3.07
C LEU A 151 -16.31 -2.35 -2.41
N PHE A 152 -17.38 -2.14 -3.17
CA PHE A 152 -18.75 -2.26 -2.65
C PHE A 152 -19.08 -3.69 -2.19
N ALA A 153 -18.59 -4.70 -2.91
CA ALA A 153 -18.80 -6.09 -2.51
C ALA A 153 -18.14 -6.39 -1.17
N VAL A 154 -16.88 -5.94 -0.97
CA VAL A 154 -16.16 -6.10 0.30
C VAL A 154 -16.89 -5.39 1.44
N TYR A 155 -17.23 -4.11 1.28
CA TYR A 155 -17.93 -3.37 2.34
C TYR A 155 -19.28 -3.99 2.72
N ARG A 156 -20.02 -4.50 1.74
CA ARG A 156 -21.30 -5.19 1.97
C ARG A 156 -21.12 -6.49 2.75
N ASP A 157 -20.08 -7.27 2.44
CA ASP A 157 -19.76 -8.51 3.16
C ASP A 157 -19.44 -8.22 4.64
N PHE A 158 -18.92 -7.04 4.96
CA PHE A 158 -18.70 -6.57 6.34
C PHE A 158 -19.88 -5.80 6.94
N GLY A 159 -21.02 -5.75 6.27
CA GLY A 159 -22.25 -5.14 6.79
C GLY A 159 -22.34 -3.62 6.63
N PHE A 160 -21.45 -2.99 5.85
CA PHE A 160 -21.54 -1.57 5.52
C PHE A 160 -22.46 -1.38 4.30
N ASN A 161 -23.67 -0.90 4.52
CA ASN A 161 -24.67 -0.72 3.47
C ASN A 161 -24.57 0.65 2.79
N GLU A 162 -23.97 1.62 3.46
CA GLU A 162 -23.82 2.98 2.95
C GLU A 162 -22.32 3.30 2.77
N VAL A 163 -21.92 3.58 1.54
CA VAL A 163 -20.54 3.95 1.19
C VAL A 163 -20.57 5.21 0.34
N ILE A 164 -19.89 6.25 0.79
CA ILE A 164 -19.78 7.52 0.06
C ILE A 164 -18.47 7.54 -0.72
N LEU A 165 -18.57 7.55 -2.05
CA LEU A 165 -17.42 7.74 -2.93
C LEU A 165 -17.19 9.24 -3.17
N ARG A 166 -15.93 9.65 -3.05
CA ARG A 166 -15.50 11.02 -3.38
C ARG A 166 -14.34 10.97 -4.36
N LEU A 167 -14.43 11.70 -5.44
CA LEU A 167 -13.36 11.87 -6.40
C LEU A 167 -12.46 13.05 -5.97
N SER A 168 -11.17 12.76 -5.75
CA SER A 168 -10.17 13.82 -5.58
C SER A 168 -9.66 14.24 -6.94
N THR A 169 -9.82 15.51 -7.26
CA THR A 169 -9.32 16.09 -8.51
C THR A 169 -7.84 16.46 -8.39
N ARG A 170 -7.19 16.63 -9.54
CA ARG A 170 -5.78 16.99 -9.61
C ARG A 170 -5.53 18.41 -9.07
N PRO A 171 -4.63 18.60 -8.09
CA PRO A 171 -4.34 19.94 -7.57
C PRO A 171 -3.53 20.77 -8.58
N GLU A 172 -3.63 22.12 -8.48
CA GLU A 172 -2.85 23.04 -9.32
C GLU A 172 -1.34 22.84 -9.13
N ARG A 173 -0.87 22.72 -7.87
CA ARG A 173 0.51 22.33 -7.55
C ARG A 173 0.65 20.83 -7.57
N ARG A 174 1.36 20.31 -8.57
CA ARG A 174 1.57 18.86 -8.79
C ARG A 174 3.00 18.58 -9.23
N VAL A 175 3.41 17.32 -9.08
CA VAL A 175 4.65 16.79 -9.68
C VAL A 175 4.27 16.07 -10.96
N GLY A 176 5.01 16.34 -12.02
CA GLY A 176 4.76 15.81 -13.36
C GLY A 176 3.82 16.67 -14.20
N SER A 177 3.80 16.38 -15.49
CA SER A 177 2.96 17.03 -16.50
C SER A 177 1.48 16.68 -16.37
#